data_942873c3131726da997ab873c58ba07c
#
_entry.id   942873c3131726da997ab873c58ba07c
#
_cell.length_a   1.000
_cell.length_b   1.000
_cell.length_c   1.000
_cell.angle_alpha   90.00
_cell.angle_beta   90.00
_cell.angle_gamma   90.00
#
_symmetry.space_group_name_H-M   'P 1'
#
loop_
_entity.id
_entity.type
_entity.pdbx_description
1 polymer ?
#
loop_
_entity_poly.entity_id
_entity_poly.type
_entity_poly.pdbx_seq_one_letter_code
_entity_poly.pdbx_strand_id
1 'polypeptide(L)'
;MQHFKIITAIFALSSSLVFSQNYKTSSTAKSEQGFPKVDTNGKAVFQVYFPEAKSVVLEGGDGMQNLKTEIAKRDNGFWKITTSALEIGFHYYWFNVDGKRTNDPNTELYFGYGQPTSGIEIPSGEDFFSDKNVKHGKIVDDSLDSNVTHGKRNFKVYLPPNYESKKFPVLYLYHGTGEDITGWEKQGYIKNILDNLFADKKATEMIVVMDYGVALSPEQEKLPDDYPRTVVSTKNLDKIVVQELMPYIEKKYKTNGQKAIAGLSRGSYQAMYIGSNHPELFSAIGSFSPVIYEGTELQPFKELPIDKLLKSKQKPFFFLGIGEKEDKRFFGYNDLLTTFLSQNKYPYSQYKSAGTYHEWLTWRRCLYEFAPKLFK
;
A
#
# COMPACT_ATOMS: atom_id res chain seq x y z
N MET A 1 -67.54 -2.56 57.20
CA MET A 1 -66.08 -2.75 57.14
C MET A 1 -65.71 -3.04 55.68
N GLN A 2 -65.27 -2.02 54.97
CA GLN A 2 -64.87 -2.07 53.58
C GLN A 2 -63.35 -2.27 53.51
N HIS A 3 -62.90 -3.36 52.87
CA HIS A 3 -61.49 -3.64 52.62
C HIS A 3 -61.01 -2.93 51.34
N PHE A 4 -60.18 -1.92 51.52
CA PHE A 4 -59.44 -1.30 50.39
C PHE A 4 -58.27 -2.21 50.01
N LYS A 5 -58.26 -2.72 48.79
CA LYS A 5 -57.06 -3.38 48.18
C LYS A 5 -56.20 -2.32 47.48
N ILE A 6 -55.02 -2.10 48.05
CA ILE A 6 -53.97 -1.27 47.41
C ILE A 6 -53.29 -2.16 46.38
N ILE A 7 -53.37 -1.79 45.08
CA ILE A 7 -52.61 -2.40 43.99
C ILE A 7 -51.37 -1.55 43.83
N THR A 8 -50.22 -2.11 44.24
CA THR A 8 -48.89 -1.52 44.00
C THR A 8 -48.45 -1.87 42.59
N ALA A 9 -48.48 -0.89 41.67
CA ALA A 9 -47.92 -1.02 40.34
C ALA A 9 -46.39 -0.87 40.40
N ILE A 10 -45.67 -1.95 40.17
CA ILE A 10 -44.20 -1.93 40.01
C ILE A 10 -43.90 -1.51 38.60
N PHE A 11 -43.46 -0.25 38.41
CA PHE A 11 -42.86 0.22 37.18
C PHE A 11 -41.43 -0.35 37.09
N ALA A 12 -41.24 -1.37 36.26
CA ALA A 12 -39.94 -1.80 35.85
C ALA A 12 -39.33 -0.79 34.85
N LEU A 13 -38.46 0.09 35.34
CA LEU A 13 -37.59 0.89 34.49
C LEU A 13 -36.61 -0.05 33.81
N SER A 14 -36.87 -0.44 32.56
CA SER A 14 -35.86 -1.02 31.67
C SER A 14 -34.89 0.09 31.28
N SER A 15 -33.77 0.21 32.00
CA SER A 15 -32.65 1.02 31.58
C SER A 15 -32.04 0.37 30.34
N SER A 16 -32.44 0.79 29.15
CA SER A 16 -31.71 0.54 27.92
C SER A 16 -30.37 1.25 28.07
N LEU A 17 -29.32 0.47 28.34
CA LEU A 17 -27.93 0.90 28.17
C LEU A 17 -27.74 1.25 26.69
N VAL A 18 -27.93 2.52 26.37
CA VAL A 18 -27.51 3.09 25.10
C VAL A 18 -25.98 3.11 25.16
N PHE A 19 -25.32 2.06 24.66
CA PHE A 19 -23.90 2.12 24.36
C PHE A 19 -23.74 3.24 23.30
N SER A 20 -23.34 4.41 23.73
CA SER A 20 -22.87 5.46 22.85
C SER A 20 -21.70 4.88 22.07
N GLN A 21 -21.91 4.55 20.79
CA GLN A 21 -20.82 4.14 19.90
C GLN A 21 -19.90 5.35 19.74
N ASN A 22 -18.71 5.28 20.33
CA ASN A 22 -17.69 6.34 20.25
C ASN A 22 -17.05 6.35 18.86
N TYR A 23 -17.71 6.99 17.90
CA TYR A 23 -17.12 7.24 16.58
C TYR A 23 -16.05 8.31 16.67
N LYS A 24 -14.84 8.00 16.19
CA LYS A 24 -13.75 8.95 16.01
C LYS A 24 -13.65 9.33 14.53
N THR A 25 -13.26 10.55 14.25
CA THR A 25 -12.94 10.98 12.89
C THR A 25 -11.81 10.13 12.34
N SER A 26 -11.96 9.61 11.11
CA SER A 26 -10.90 8.88 10.42
C SER A 26 -9.68 9.77 10.19
N SER A 27 -8.48 9.22 10.25
CA SER A 27 -7.25 9.95 9.94
C SER A 27 -7.18 10.48 8.50
N THR A 28 -8.06 9.99 7.63
CA THR A 28 -8.16 10.43 6.23
C THR A 28 -9.08 11.64 6.03
N ALA A 29 -9.84 12.04 7.06
CA ALA A 29 -10.73 13.18 6.97
C ALA A 29 -9.95 14.51 6.99
N LYS A 30 -10.38 15.50 6.18
CA LYS A 30 -9.78 16.83 6.10
C LYS A 30 -9.97 17.67 7.36
N SER A 31 -10.94 17.34 8.20
CA SER A 31 -11.27 18.06 9.40
C SER A 31 -11.31 17.13 10.60
N GLU A 32 -10.76 17.56 11.74
CA GLU A 32 -10.72 16.79 12.99
C GLU A 32 -12.09 16.40 13.53
N GLN A 33 -13.15 17.11 13.13
CA GLN A 33 -14.53 16.81 13.50
C GLN A 33 -15.38 16.31 12.31
N GLY A 34 -14.73 16.06 11.17
CA GLY A 34 -15.36 15.71 9.91
C GLY A 34 -15.78 14.25 9.78
N PHE A 35 -16.14 13.91 8.57
CA PHE A 35 -16.44 12.57 8.10
C PHE A 35 -15.36 12.12 7.09
N PRO A 36 -15.20 10.80 6.90
CA PRO A 36 -15.86 9.70 7.60
C PRO A 36 -15.42 9.57 9.08
N LYS A 37 -16.28 8.92 9.88
CA LYS A 37 -15.97 8.56 11.27
C LYS A 37 -15.98 7.05 11.41
N VAL A 38 -15.12 6.51 12.28
CA VAL A 38 -15.00 5.06 12.49
C VAL A 38 -15.08 4.74 13.98
N ASP A 39 -15.77 3.64 14.35
CA ASP A 39 -15.77 3.13 15.72
C ASP A 39 -14.68 2.03 15.91
N THR A 40 -14.51 1.59 17.14
CA THR A 40 -13.53 0.55 17.50
C THR A 40 -13.85 -0.84 16.94
N ASN A 41 -15.07 -1.04 16.41
CA ASN A 41 -15.51 -2.30 15.80
C ASN A 41 -15.43 -2.26 14.25
N GLY A 42 -14.84 -1.20 13.70
CA GLY A 42 -14.70 -1.02 12.25
C GLY A 42 -15.95 -0.51 11.53
N LYS A 43 -17.03 -0.15 12.23
CA LYS A 43 -18.17 0.49 11.57
C LYS A 43 -17.81 1.92 11.21
N ALA A 44 -18.16 2.34 9.99
CA ALA A 44 -17.91 3.68 9.49
C ALA A 44 -19.19 4.47 9.27
N VAL A 45 -19.13 5.76 9.55
CA VAL A 45 -20.19 6.72 9.24
C VAL A 45 -19.70 7.68 8.17
N PHE A 46 -20.37 7.69 7.04
CA PHE A 46 -20.15 8.63 5.96
C PHE A 46 -21.29 9.66 5.94
N GLN A 47 -20.97 10.90 5.66
CA GLN A 47 -21.93 11.97 5.47
C GLN A 47 -21.43 12.95 4.43
N VAL A 48 -22.21 13.16 3.38
CA VAL A 48 -21.87 14.05 2.26
C VAL A 48 -23.05 14.94 1.90
N TYR A 49 -22.76 16.08 1.29
CA TYR A 49 -23.76 17.05 0.87
C TYR A 49 -23.87 17.09 -0.66
N PHE A 50 -24.94 16.52 -1.19
CA PHE A 50 -25.29 16.53 -2.62
C PHE A 50 -26.78 16.88 -2.76
N PRO A 51 -27.17 18.16 -2.60
CA PRO A 51 -28.57 18.56 -2.49
C PRO A 51 -29.41 18.22 -3.73
N GLU A 52 -28.82 18.30 -4.90
CA GLU A 52 -29.49 18.06 -6.19
C GLU A 52 -29.48 16.61 -6.63
N ALA A 53 -28.70 15.74 -5.97
CA ALA A 53 -28.59 14.34 -6.34
C ALA A 53 -29.90 13.57 -6.13
N LYS A 54 -30.22 12.69 -7.06
CA LYS A 54 -31.37 11.77 -7.01
C LYS A 54 -31.01 10.46 -6.34
N SER A 55 -29.75 10.00 -6.53
CA SER A 55 -29.21 8.80 -5.92
C SER A 55 -27.76 8.97 -5.51
N VAL A 56 -27.36 8.37 -4.39
CA VAL A 56 -25.97 8.28 -3.94
C VAL A 56 -25.72 6.87 -3.45
N VAL A 57 -24.73 6.21 -4.04
CA VAL A 57 -24.29 4.86 -3.66
C VAL A 57 -22.87 4.95 -3.14
N LEU A 58 -22.59 4.37 -1.98
CA LEU A 58 -21.24 4.20 -1.48
C LEU A 58 -20.65 2.92 -2.09
N GLU A 59 -19.51 3.03 -2.76
CA GLU A 59 -18.79 1.92 -3.38
C GLU A 59 -17.36 1.84 -2.85
N GLY A 60 -16.90 0.62 -2.54
CA GLY A 60 -15.56 0.34 -2.03
C GLY A 60 -14.62 -0.24 -3.10
N GLY A 61 -13.32 0.04 -2.93
CA GLY A 61 -12.22 -0.57 -3.68
C GLY A 61 -11.73 -1.87 -3.04
N ASP A 62 -10.46 -2.23 -3.30
CA ASP A 62 -9.82 -3.44 -2.79
C ASP A 62 -9.93 -3.53 -1.26
N GLY A 63 -10.24 -4.75 -0.77
CA GLY A 63 -10.60 -4.97 0.64
C GLY A 63 -12.05 -4.62 1.00
N MET A 64 -12.75 -3.88 0.16
CA MET A 64 -14.16 -3.47 0.36
C MET A 64 -15.01 -3.67 -0.90
N GLN A 65 -14.64 -4.54 -1.83
CA GLN A 65 -15.33 -4.75 -3.13
C GLN A 65 -16.81 -5.08 -3.00
N ASN A 66 -17.22 -5.66 -1.87
CA ASN A 66 -18.63 -5.98 -1.59
C ASN A 66 -19.42 -4.78 -1.05
N LEU A 67 -18.74 -3.65 -0.78
CA LEU A 67 -19.41 -2.44 -0.34
C LEU A 67 -20.02 -1.72 -1.55
N LYS A 68 -21.28 -1.97 -1.77
CA LYS A 68 -22.12 -1.24 -2.72
C LYS A 68 -23.47 -1.01 -2.07
N THR A 69 -23.61 0.16 -1.43
CA THR A 69 -24.79 0.45 -0.60
C THR A 69 -25.41 1.76 -0.99
N GLU A 70 -26.71 1.72 -1.33
CA GLU A 70 -27.51 2.91 -1.54
C GLU A 70 -27.67 3.68 -0.22
N ILE A 71 -27.50 4.99 -0.30
CA ILE A 71 -27.59 5.88 0.85
C ILE A 71 -28.94 6.59 0.85
N ALA A 72 -29.60 6.61 1.98
CA ALA A 72 -30.84 7.37 2.14
C ALA A 72 -30.57 8.87 2.20
N LYS A 73 -31.29 9.66 1.38
CA LYS A 73 -31.30 11.13 1.47
C LYS A 73 -31.94 11.54 2.79
N ARG A 74 -31.29 12.47 3.46
CA ARG A 74 -31.82 13.13 4.66
C ARG A 74 -32.46 14.47 4.28
N ASP A 75 -33.24 15.02 5.18
CA ASP A 75 -33.73 16.38 5.05
C ASP A 75 -32.54 17.34 4.84
N ASN A 76 -32.73 18.41 4.08
CA ASN A 76 -31.71 19.43 3.80
C ASN A 76 -30.51 19.03 2.92
N GLY A 77 -30.62 18.01 2.07
CA GLY A 77 -29.61 17.67 1.03
C GLY A 77 -28.40 16.86 1.47
N PHE A 78 -28.37 16.44 2.74
CA PHE A 78 -27.35 15.51 3.22
C PHE A 78 -27.71 14.06 2.93
N TRP A 79 -26.65 13.28 2.68
CA TRP A 79 -26.69 11.83 2.53
C TRP A 79 -25.83 11.21 3.61
N LYS A 80 -26.40 10.31 4.43
CA LYS A 80 -25.72 9.72 5.58
C LYS A 80 -25.97 8.23 5.67
N ILE A 81 -24.89 7.47 5.89
CA ILE A 81 -24.91 6.02 6.10
C ILE A 81 -23.99 5.61 7.25
N THR A 82 -24.39 4.58 7.98
CA THR A 82 -23.51 3.81 8.86
C THR A 82 -23.38 2.42 8.26
N THR A 83 -22.14 1.97 8.03
CA THR A 83 -21.87 0.65 7.43
C THR A 83 -21.96 -0.46 8.47
N SER A 84 -21.99 -1.71 8.04
CA SER A 84 -21.50 -2.83 8.83
C SER A 84 -20.01 -2.63 9.15
N ALA A 85 -19.43 -3.52 9.97
CA ALA A 85 -17.98 -3.51 10.19
C ALA A 85 -17.24 -3.69 8.86
N LEU A 86 -16.30 -2.80 8.60
CA LEU A 86 -15.40 -2.85 7.45
C LEU A 86 -14.11 -3.58 7.88
N GLU A 87 -13.37 -4.07 6.90
CA GLU A 87 -12.06 -4.68 7.14
C GLU A 87 -11.05 -3.65 7.64
N ILE A 88 -10.11 -4.06 8.48
CA ILE A 88 -9.04 -3.21 8.99
C ILE A 88 -8.08 -2.78 7.87
N GLY A 89 -7.46 -1.61 8.04
CA GLY A 89 -6.48 -1.09 7.08
C GLY A 89 -6.98 0.09 6.27
N PHE A 90 -6.21 0.46 5.26
CA PHE A 90 -6.53 1.57 4.36
C PHE A 90 -7.30 1.04 3.15
N HIS A 91 -8.44 1.66 2.86
CA HIS A 91 -9.27 1.27 1.72
C HIS A 91 -9.65 2.48 0.88
N TYR A 92 -9.61 2.30 -0.44
CA TYR A 92 -10.16 3.27 -1.38
C TYR A 92 -11.67 3.12 -1.45
N TYR A 93 -12.38 4.24 -1.60
CA TYR A 93 -13.82 4.28 -1.84
C TYR A 93 -14.22 5.51 -2.66
N TRP A 94 -15.46 5.51 -3.13
CA TRP A 94 -16.06 6.66 -3.80
C TRP A 94 -17.58 6.63 -3.65
N PHE A 95 -18.20 7.74 -3.99
CA PHE A 95 -19.64 7.79 -4.18
C PHE A 95 -19.96 7.68 -5.66
N ASN A 96 -21.00 6.90 -5.99
CA ASN A 96 -21.66 6.97 -7.27
C ASN A 96 -22.86 7.90 -7.12
N VAL A 97 -22.74 9.12 -7.67
CA VAL A 97 -23.77 10.15 -7.59
C VAL A 97 -24.45 10.23 -8.95
N ASP A 98 -25.71 9.83 -9.03
CA ASP A 98 -26.51 9.78 -10.27
C ASP A 98 -25.77 9.07 -11.44
N GLY A 99 -25.09 7.97 -11.16
CA GLY A 99 -24.35 7.20 -12.15
C GLY A 99 -22.89 7.65 -12.37
N LYS A 100 -22.45 8.74 -11.73
CA LYS A 100 -21.08 9.27 -11.87
C LYS A 100 -20.24 9.00 -10.64
N ARG A 101 -19.05 8.38 -10.83
CA ARG A 101 -18.04 8.24 -9.78
C ARG A 101 -17.58 9.62 -9.29
N THR A 102 -17.69 9.85 -8.00
CA THR A 102 -17.41 11.13 -7.33
C THR A 102 -16.62 10.88 -6.05
N ASN A 103 -15.55 11.61 -5.85
CA ASN A 103 -14.79 11.54 -4.62
C ASN A 103 -15.53 12.18 -3.45
N ASP A 104 -15.25 11.72 -2.23
CA ASP A 104 -15.73 12.34 -1.02
C ASP A 104 -15.04 13.72 -0.83
N PRO A 105 -15.77 14.82 -0.79
CA PRO A 105 -15.20 16.14 -0.56
C PRO A 105 -14.59 16.31 0.84
N ASN A 106 -14.93 15.42 1.78
CA ASN A 106 -14.52 15.50 3.17
C ASN A 106 -13.21 14.78 3.48
N THR A 107 -12.63 14.04 2.52
CA THR A 107 -11.37 13.31 2.74
C THR A 107 -10.22 13.86 1.90
N GLU A 108 -8.99 13.61 2.38
CA GLU A 108 -7.81 13.72 1.56
C GLU A 108 -7.90 12.77 0.35
N LEU A 109 -7.22 13.13 -0.73
CA LEU A 109 -7.16 12.30 -1.92
C LEU A 109 -5.82 11.56 -1.99
N TYR A 110 -5.93 10.30 -2.33
CA TYR A 110 -4.85 9.36 -2.51
C TYR A 110 -4.82 8.90 -3.96
N PHE A 111 -3.65 8.80 -4.55
CA PHE A 111 -3.59 8.29 -5.92
C PHE A 111 -3.78 6.76 -5.90
N GLY A 112 -4.88 6.31 -6.49
CA GLY A 112 -5.26 4.91 -6.59
C GLY A 112 -6.27 4.71 -7.72
N TYR A 113 -6.30 3.52 -8.31
CA TYR A 113 -7.13 3.25 -9.50
C TYR A 113 -6.83 4.18 -10.69
N GLY A 114 -5.57 4.63 -10.80
CA GLY A 114 -5.12 5.51 -11.89
C GLY A 114 -5.54 6.98 -11.78
N GLN A 115 -6.08 7.39 -10.63
CA GLN A 115 -6.57 8.74 -10.40
C GLN A 115 -6.61 9.11 -8.91
N PRO A 116 -6.73 10.40 -8.56
CA PRO A 116 -7.05 10.80 -7.20
C PRO A 116 -8.36 10.17 -6.72
N THR A 117 -8.32 9.47 -5.60
CA THR A 117 -9.44 8.67 -5.06
C THR A 117 -9.54 8.87 -3.54
N SER A 118 -10.77 8.90 -3.01
CA SER A 118 -10.99 8.97 -1.56
C SER A 118 -10.48 7.74 -0.85
N GLY A 119 -10.02 7.91 0.38
CA GLY A 119 -9.55 6.82 1.23
C GLY A 119 -10.16 6.87 2.63
N ILE A 120 -10.27 5.71 3.25
CA ILE A 120 -10.62 5.56 4.66
C ILE A 120 -9.63 4.64 5.35
N GLU A 121 -9.19 5.01 6.54
CA GLU A 121 -8.40 4.15 7.42
C GLU A 121 -9.30 3.53 8.48
N ILE A 122 -9.40 2.21 8.50
CA ILE A 122 -10.07 1.44 9.54
C ILE A 122 -9.00 0.96 10.53
N PRO A 123 -9.06 1.38 11.81
CA PRO A 123 -8.01 1.11 12.77
C PRO A 123 -7.74 -0.38 12.97
N SER A 124 -6.48 -0.79 12.84
CA SER A 124 -6.04 -2.17 13.14
C SER A 124 -5.67 -2.39 14.60
N GLY A 125 -5.55 -1.31 15.37
CA GLY A 125 -5.02 -1.35 16.74
C GLY A 125 -3.48 -1.42 16.80
N GLU A 126 -2.79 -1.42 15.66
CA GLU A 126 -1.33 -1.49 15.59
C GLU A 126 -0.72 -0.07 15.58
N ASP A 127 0.43 0.07 16.21
CA ASP A 127 1.11 1.35 16.36
C ASP A 127 2.46 1.46 15.62
N PHE A 128 2.87 0.42 14.89
CA PHE A 128 4.18 0.39 14.24
C PHE A 128 4.32 1.44 13.14
N PHE A 129 3.21 1.93 12.57
CA PHE A 129 3.17 3.00 11.57
C PHE A 129 2.59 4.32 12.12
N SER A 130 2.34 4.39 13.43
CA SER A 130 1.89 5.62 14.08
C SER A 130 3.00 6.67 14.11
N ASP A 131 2.61 7.95 14.12
CA ASP A 131 3.54 9.05 14.39
C ASP A 131 3.93 9.03 15.86
N LYS A 132 5.17 8.62 16.16
CA LYS A 132 5.72 8.54 17.51
C LYS A 132 6.66 9.70 17.76
N ASN A 133 6.84 10.06 19.02
CA ASN A 133 7.79 11.08 19.44
C ASN A 133 9.24 10.54 19.35
N VAL A 134 9.75 10.38 18.13
CA VAL A 134 11.10 9.93 17.82
C VAL A 134 11.78 10.91 16.86
N LYS A 135 13.07 10.74 16.60
CA LYS A 135 13.72 11.51 15.53
C LYS A 135 13.15 11.10 14.18
N HIS A 136 12.75 12.09 13.38
CA HIS A 136 12.13 11.86 12.10
C HIS A 136 13.08 12.08 10.93
N GLY A 137 13.00 11.19 9.95
CA GLY A 137 13.53 11.42 8.62
C GLY A 137 12.65 12.39 7.83
N LYS A 138 13.04 12.65 6.60
CA LYS A 138 12.27 13.50 5.67
C LYS A 138 12.12 12.85 4.31
N ILE A 139 11.00 13.14 3.65
CA ILE A 139 10.78 12.77 2.25
C ILE A 139 11.00 14.03 1.40
N VAL A 140 11.74 13.89 0.32
CA VAL A 140 12.01 14.96 -0.64
C VAL A 140 11.58 14.52 -2.03
N ASP A 141 11.05 15.45 -2.81
CA ASP A 141 10.78 15.25 -4.23
C ASP A 141 12.05 15.46 -5.03
N ASP A 142 12.26 14.61 -6.02
CA ASP A 142 13.41 14.69 -6.91
C ASP A 142 13.03 14.20 -8.32
N SER A 143 13.92 14.44 -9.29
CA SER A 143 13.68 14.04 -10.67
C SER A 143 14.98 13.92 -11.45
N LEU A 144 14.93 13.13 -12.51
CA LEU A 144 15.99 13.05 -13.53
C LEU A 144 15.37 13.09 -14.93
N ASP A 145 16.15 13.45 -15.92
CA ASP A 145 15.77 13.32 -17.32
C ASP A 145 16.20 11.94 -17.82
N SER A 146 15.22 11.13 -18.24
CA SER A 146 15.46 9.77 -18.69
C SER A 146 15.64 9.72 -20.21
N ASN A 147 16.73 9.14 -20.66
CA ASN A 147 16.95 8.85 -22.09
C ASN A 147 16.12 7.65 -22.57
N VAL A 148 15.71 6.76 -21.65
CA VAL A 148 14.92 5.57 -22.00
C VAL A 148 13.47 5.93 -22.30
N THR A 149 12.88 6.85 -21.55
CA THR A 149 11.48 7.30 -21.73
C THR A 149 11.37 8.65 -22.42
N HIS A 150 12.49 9.28 -22.77
CA HIS A 150 12.55 10.61 -23.42
C HIS A 150 11.79 11.70 -22.67
N GLY A 151 11.85 11.67 -21.32
CA GLY A 151 11.12 12.63 -20.50
C GLY A 151 11.61 12.73 -19.07
N LYS A 152 11.04 13.69 -18.36
CA LYS A 152 11.30 13.89 -16.93
C LYS A 152 10.68 12.78 -16.11
N ARG A 153 11.48 12.16 -15.25
CA ARG A 153 11.07 11.11 -14.34
C ARG A 153 11.12 11.61 -12.92
N ASN A 154 9.97 11.69 -12.28
CA ASN A 154 9.84 12.12 -10.89
C ASN A 154 9.90 10.90 -9.95
N PHE A 155 10.51 11.10 -8.79
CA PHE A 155 10.56 10.12 -7.72
C PHE A 155 10.64 10.83 -6.36
N LYS A 156 10.41 10.09 -5.28
CA LYS A 156 10.56 10.58 -3.92
C LYS A 156 11.71 9.87 -3.22
N VAL A 157 12.40 10.57 -2.33
CA VAL A 157 13.51 10.00 -1.58
C VAL A 157 13.27 10.23 -0.09
N TYR A 158 13.15 9.15 0.67
CA TYR A 158 13.20 9.20 2.12
C TYR A 158 14.66 9.24 2.58
N LEU A 159 14.99 10.22 3.40
CA LEU A 159 16.29 10.42 4.05
C LEU A 159 16.14 10.15 5.54
N PRO A 160 16.99 9.29 6.15
CA PRO A 160 16.86 8.91 7.54
C PRO A 160 17.16 10.06 8.51
N PRO A 161 16.75 9.97 9.79
CA PRO A 161 16.90 11.06 10.78
C PRO A 161 18.31 11.62 10.93
N ASN A 162 19.33 10.78 10.77
CA ASN A 162 20.73 11.16 10.92
C ASN A 162 21.46 11.33 9.58
N TYR A 163 20.75 11.69 8.52
CA TYR A 163 21.25 11.71 7.13
C TYR A 163 22.59 12.42 6.95
N GLU A 164 22.85 13.49 7.69
CA GLU A 164 24.11 14.25 7.54
C GLU A 164 25.35 13.56 8.16
N SER A 165 25.15 12.55 9.02
CA SER A 165 26.19 11.97 9.85
C SER A 165 27.11 10.95 9.15
N LYS A 166 26.61 10.24 8.13
CA LYS A 166 27.33 9.13 7.49
C LYS A 166 26.79 8.85 6.09
N LYS A 167 27.31 7.81 5.44
CA LYS A 167 26.77 7.24 4.20
C LYS A 167 25.83 6.08 4.51
N PHE A 168 24.79 5.92 3.70
CA PHE A 168 23.70 4.97 3.93
C PHE A 168 23.51 3.97 2.79
N PRO A 169 23.05 2.76 3.07
CA PRO A 169 22.55 1.86 2.04
C PRO A 169 21.24 2.39 1.44
N VAL A 170 20.85 1.89 0.27
CA VAL A 170 19.69 2.35 -0.49
C VAL A 170 18.71 1.21 -0.74
N LEU A 171 17.44 1.41 -0.37
CA LEU A 171 16.32 0.58 -0.80
C LEU A 171 15.58 1.26 -1.96
N TYR A 172 15.47 0.59 -3.10
CA TYR A 172 14.59 0.97 -4.21
C TYR A 172 13.24 0.30 -4.01
N LEU A 173 12.15 1.09 -3.94
CA LEU A 173 10.85 0.61 -3.50
C LEU A 173 9.73 1.03 -4.47
N TYR A 174 9.01 0.05 -5.01
CA TYR A 174 8.01 0.25 -6.06
C TYR A 174 6.59 0.08 -5.56
N HIS A 175 5.68 0.93 -6.05
CA HIS A 175 4.24 0.87 -5.84
C HIS A 175 3.53 -0.08 -6.83
N GLY A 176 2.23 -0.33 -6.63
CA GLY A 176 1.40 -1.24 -7.42
C GLY A 176 0.78 -0.63 -8.68
N THR A 177 -0.13 -1.39 -9.28
CA THR A 177 -0.92 -0.95 -10.43
C THR A 177 -1.91 0.13 -10.01
N GLY A 178 -2.02 1.20 -10.82
CA GLY A 178 -2.97 2.28 -10.56
C GLY A 178 -2.56 3.25 -9.44
N GLU A 179 -1.36 3.11 -8.89
CA GLU A 179 -0.78 4.00 -7.87
C GLU A 179 0.37 4.84 -8.46
N ASP A 180 0.94 5.74 -7.68
CA ASP A 180 2.04 6.60 -8.05
C ASP A 180 3.12 6.71 -6.95
N ILE A 181 4.08 7.62 -7.15
CA ILE A 181 5.20 7.83 -6.21
C ILE A 181 4.76 8.28 -4.81
N THR A 182 3.50 8.70 -4.61
CA THR A 182 2.98 9.14 -3.31
C THR A 182 2.46 7.97 -2.46
N GLY A 183 2.24 6.79 -3.05
CA GLY A 183 1.61 5.66 -2.39
C GLY A 183 2.32 5.22 -1.11
N TRP A 184 3.62 4.99 -1.17
CA TRP A 184 4.40 4.61 0.01
C TRP A 184 4.49 5.70 1.07
N GLU A 185 4.47 6.99 0.67
CA GLU A 185 4.46 8.10 1.61
C GLU A 185 3.11 8.21 2.33
N LYS A 186 2.00 8.30 1.56
CA LYS A 186 0.67 8.59 2.08
C LYS A 186 -0.03 7.35 2.64
N GLN A 187 -0.30 6.37 1.79
CA GLN A 187 -0.99 5.14 2.20
C GLN A 187 -0.07 4.15 2.92
N GLY A 188 1.21 4.12 2.53
CA GLY A 188 2.23 3.22 3.06
C GLY A 188 2.82 3.63 4.41
N TYR A 189 2.69 4.90 4.82
CA TYR A 189 3.30 5.44 6.05
C TYR A 189 4.78 5.09 6.22
N ILE A 190 5.52 5.00 5.11
CA ILE A 190 6.91 4.55 5.09
C ILE A 190 7.81 5.32 6.07
N LYS A 191 7.61 6.64 6.14
CA LYS A 191 8.38 7.50 7.04
C LYS A 191 8.20 7.04 8.49
N ASN A 192 6.98 6.90 8.95
CA ASN A 192 6.68 6.51 10.33
C ASN A 192 7.19 5.10 10.64
N ILE A 193 7.00 4.14 9.71
CA ILE A 193 7.50 2.76 9.87
C ILE A 193 9.01 2.75 10.06
N LEU A 194 9.75 3.44 9.20
CA LEU A 194 11.20 3.43 9.25
C LEU A 194 11.74 4.23 10.43
N ASP A 195 11.18 5.40 10.73
CA ASP A 195 11.57 6.22 11.89
C ASP A 195 11.42 5.43 13.20
N ASN A 196 10.29 4.71 13.36
CA ASN A 196 10.04 3.87 14.53
C ASN A 196 11.02 2.68 14.60
N LEU A 197 11.27 1.99 13.48
CA LEU A 197 12.23 0.89 13.43
C LEU A 197 13.66 1.34 13.74
N PHE A 198 14.06 2.53 13.29
CA PHE A 198 15.40 3.08 13.57
C PHE A 198 15.53 3.53 15.03
N ALA A 199 14.51 4.16 15.58
CA ALA A 199 14.47 4.53 17.00
C ALA A 199 14.56 3.29 17.91
N ASP A 200 13.87 2.22 17.55
CA ASP A 200 13.92 0.93 18.24
C ASP A 200 15.21 0.12 17.98
N LYS A 201 16.11 0.60 17.11
CA LYS A 201 17.32 -0.10 16.64
C LYS A 201 17.02 -1.48 16.02
N LYS A 202 15.85 -1.65 15.45
CA LYS A 202 15.42 -2.90 14.79
C LYS A 202 15.87 -3.00 13.34
N ALA A 203 16.11 -1.87 12.67
CA ALA A 203 16.58 -1.83 11.30
C ALA A 203 17.82 -0.91 11.14
N THR A 204 18.61 -1.18 10.11
CA THR A 204 19.70 -0.29 9.67
C THR A 204 19.12 0.95 9.03
N GLU A 205 19.58 2.15 9.45
CA GLU A 205 19.19 3.40 8.79
C GLU A 205 19.55 3.35 7.30
N MET A 206 18.59 3.70 6.44
CA MET A 206 18.74 3.61 5.00
C MET A 206 18.05 4.77 4.28
N ILE A 207 18.50 5.09 3.08
CA ILE A 207 17.79 5.90 2.10
C ILE A 207 16.76 5.02 1.42
N VAL A 208 15.56 5.54 1.12
CA VAL A 208 14.59 4.82 0.28
C VAL A 208 14.22 5.66 -0.93
N VAL A 209 14.36 5.10 -2.11
CA VAL A 209 13.98 5.71 -3.39
C VAL A 209 12.66 5.11 -3.85
N MET A 210 11.63 5.93 -3.90
CA MET A 210 10.27 5.57 -4.34
C MET A 210 10.05 6.12 -5.74
N ASP A 211 10.35 5.31 -6.74
CA ASP A 211 10.31 5.70 -8.13
C ASP A 211 8.96 5.36 -8.78
N TYR A 212 8.61 6.07 -9.84
CA TYR A 212 7.42 5.79 -10.63
C TYR A 212 7.60 4.51 -11.44
N GLY A 213 6.90 3.45 -11.06
CA GLY A 213 7.08 2.12 -11.66
C GLY A 213 6.66 1.99 -13.13
N VAL A 214 6.03 2.99 -13.76
CA VAL A 214 5.72 2.96 -15.19
C VAL A 214 6.87 3.59 -15.97
N ALA A 215 7.36 2.89 -17.01
CA ALA A 215 8.47 3.29 -17.84
C ALA A 215 8.20 2.98 -19.32
N LEU A 216 7.17 3.64 -19.87
CA LEU A 216 6.85 3.59 -21.28
C LEU A 216 7.29 4.90 -21.95
N SER A 217 7.77 4.82 -23.21
CA SER A 217 7.95 6.02 -24.02
C SER A 217 6.60 6.54 -24.53
N PRO A 218 6.50 7.80 -24.95
CA PRO A 218 5.25 8.34 -25.51
C PRO A 218 4.70 7.54 -26.71
N GLU A 219 5.57 6.88 -27.47
CA GLU A 219 5.18 6.00 -28.58
C GLU A 219 4.60 4.68 -28.06
N GLN A 220 5.21 4.11 -27.02
CA GLN A 220 4.75 2.87 -26.40
C GLN A 220 3.42 3.04 -25.65
N GLU A 221 3.13 4.22 -25.11
CA GLU A 221 1.84 4.55 -24.49
C GLU A 221 0.67 4.55 -25.49
N LYS A 222 0.95 4.77 -26.77
CA LYS A 222 -0.06 4.81 -27.85
C LYS A 222 -0.33 3.45 -28.49
N LEU A 223 0.42 2.40 -28.09
CA LEU A 223 0.23 1.07 -28.66
C LEU A 223 -1.10 0.44 -28.22
N PRO A 224 -1.63 -0.55 -28.98
CA PRO A 224 -2.91 -1.21 -28.67
C PRO A 224 -2.97 -1.81 -27.27
N ASP A 225 -4.19 -2.10 -26.78
CA ASP A 225 -4.41 -2.60 -25.41
C ASP A 225 -3.87 -4.01 -25.20
N ASP A 226 -3.72 -4.82 -26.23
CA ASP A 226 -3.10 -6.15 -26.20
C ASP A 226 -1.56 -6.12 -26.14
N TYR A 227 -0.96 -4.91 -26.25
CA TYR A 227 0.49 -4.75 -26.08
C TYR A 227 0.90 -5.06 -24.64
N PRO A 228 1.97 -5.86 -24.42
CA PRO A 228 2.38 -6.32 -23.08
C PRO A 228 3.04 -5.18 -22.26
N ARG A 229 2.27 -4.12 -21.98
CA ARG A 229 2.74 -2.87 -21.36
C ARG A 229 3.53 -3.08 -20.07
N THR A 230 3.07 -3.99 -19.21
CA THR A 230 3.74 -4.23 -17.92
C THR A 230 5.13 -4.82 -18.10
N VAL A 231 5.27 -5.81 -18.99
CA VAL A 231 6.59 -6.46 -19.25
C VAL A 231 7.53 -5.49 -19.94
N VAL A 232 7.07 -4.76 -20.95
CA VAL A 232 7.88 -3.76 -21.66
C VAL A 232 8.29 -2.63 -20.74
N SER A 233 7.35 -2.09 -19.96
CA SER A 233 7.63 -1.06 -18.95
C SER A 233 8.66 -1.55 -17.92
N THR A 234 8.59 -2.83 -17.49
CA THR A 234 9.56 -3.40 -16.57
C THR A 234 10.95 -3.52 -17.18
N LYS A 235 11.06 -3.94 -18.46
CA LYS A 235 12.34 -3.99 -19.19
C LYS A 235 12.95 -2.60 -19.39
N ASN A 236 12.14 -1.58 -19.60
CA ASN A 236 12.60 -0.18 -19.66
C ASN A 236 13.02 0.31 -18.27
N LEU A 237 12.23 0.00 -17.24
CA LEU A 237 12.54 0.36 -15.86
C LEU A 237 13.86 -0.24 -15.40
N ASP A 238 14.16 -1.50 -15.78
CA ASP A 238 15.45 -2.14 -15.52
C ASP A 238 16.63 -1.31 -16.04
N LYS A 239 16.53 -0.85 -17.30
CA LYS A 239 17.54 0.04 -17.88
C LYS A 239 17.65 1.37 -17.14
N ILE A 240 16.52 2.01 -16.83
CA ILE A 240 16.49 3.27 -16.09
C ILE A 240 17.15 3.10 -14.72
N VAL A 241 16.78 2.08 -13.98
CA VAL A 241 17.28 1.86 -12.62
C VAL A 241 18.79 1.68 -12.63
N VAL A 242 19.31 0.83 -13.51
CA VAL A 242 20.74 0.48 -13.53
C VAL A 242 21.58 1.56 -14.18
N GLN A 243 21.11 2.17 -15.26
CA GLN A 243 21.93 3.07 -16.09
C GLN A 243 21.74 4.56 -15.77
N GLU A 244 20.60 4.93 -15.17
CA GLU A 244 20.25 6.33 -14.93
C GLU A 244 20.02 6.63 -13.43
N LEU A 245 19.06 5.94 -12.78
CA LEU A 245 18.62 6.26 -11.43
C LEU A 245 19.70 5.94 -10.37
N MET A 246 20.29 4.74 -10.40
CA MET A 246 21.34 4.38 -9.45
C MET A 246 22.55 5.32 -9.52
N PRO A 247 23.13 5.61 -10.71
CA PRO A 247 24.22 6.57 -10.82
C PRO A 247 23.83 7.98 -10.34
N TYR A 248 22.60 8.42 -10.64
CA TYR A 248 22.09 9.70 -10.14
C TYR A 248 22.04 9.76 -8.62
N ILE A 249 21.46 8.71 -7.99
CA ILE A 249 21.33 8.61 -6.52
C ILE A 249 22.72 8.56 -5.85
N GLU A 250 23.64 7.76 -6.40
CA GLU A 250 25.01 7.66 -5.87
C GLU A 250 25.80 8.96 -5.98
N LYS A 251 25.56 9.76 -7.01
CA LYS A 251 26.19 11.07 -7.20
C LYS A 251 25.63 12.13 -6.27
N LYS A 252 24.29 12.10 -6.03
CA LYS A 252 23.59 13.20 -5.32
C LYS A 252 23.45 12.96 -3.83
N TYR A 253 23.29 11.70 -3.41
CA TYR A 253 23.00 11.33 -2.03
C TYR A 253 24.18 10.63 -1.34
N LYS A 254 24.22 10.67 -0.01
CA LYS A 254 25.28 10.05 0.80
C LYS A 254 25.09 8.52 0.86
N THR A 255 25.44 7.82 -0.20
CA THR A 255 25.29 6.36 -0.30
C THR A 255 26.59 5.64 0.07
N ASN A 256 26.46 4.40 0.62
CA ASN A 256 27.58 3.52 0.94
C ASN A 256 27.81 2.39 -0.09
N GLY A 257 27.01 2.38 -1.17
CA GLY A 257 27.09 1.38 -2.26
C GLY A 257 26.22 0.13 -2.04
N GLN A 258 25.76 -0.18 -0.83
CA GLN A 258 24.87 -1.32 -0.60
C GLN A 258 23.45 -0.98 -1.09
N LYS A 259 22.81 -1.96 -1.76
CA LYS A 259 21.48 -1.77 -2.36
C LYS A 259 20.56 -2.94 -2.06
N ALA A 260 19.28 -2.65 -1.92
CA ALA A 260 18.18 -3.62 -1.93
C ALA A 260 17.04 -3.10 -2.83
N ILE A 261 16.18 -3.99 -3.26
CA ILE A 261 15.04 -3.64 -4.12
C ILE A 261 13.79 -4.35 -3.60
N ALA A 262 12.65 -3.67 -3.58
CA ALA A 262 11.38 -4.27 -3.19
C ALA A 262 10.20 -3.58 -3.89
N GLY A 263 9.05 -4.21 -3.84
CA GLY A 263 7.82 -3.61 -4.35
C GLY A 263 6.59 -4.43 -3.99
N LEU A 264 5.44 -3.81 -4.19
CA LEU A 264 4.14 -4.43 -3.95
C LEU A 264 3.41 -4.71 -5.26
N SER A 265 2.67 -5.82 -5.37
CA SER A 265 1.84 -6.15 -6.53
C SER A 265 2.64 -6.05 -7.84
N ARG A 266 2.27 -5.19 -8.80
CA ARG A 266 3.08 -4.92 -10.00
C ARG A 266 4.53 -4.56 -9.66
N GLY A 267 4.73 -3.75 -8.62
CA GLY A 267 6.08 -3.39 -8.14
C GLY A 267 6.86 -4.59 -7.63
N SER A 268 6.20 -5.65 -7.13
CA SER A 268 6.85 -6.89 -6.75
C SER A 268 7.45 -7.61 -7.96
N TYR A 269 6.72 -7.68 -9.08
CA TYR A 269 7.24 -8.20 -10.34
C TYR A 269 8.45 -7.40 -10.83
N GLN A 270 8.38 -6.08 -10.77
CA GLN A 270 9.48 -5.19 -11.16
C GLN A 270 10.72 -5.41 -10.29
N ALA A 271 10.55 -5.50 -8.97
CA ALA A 271 11.64 -5.78 -8.05
C ALA A 271 12.27 -7.17 -8.28
N MET A 272 11.43 -8.19 -8.51
CA MET A 272 11.89 -9.54 -8.86
C MET A 272 12.64 -9.56 -10.20
N TYR A 273 12.10 -8.89 -11.22
CA TYR A 273 12.73 -8.83 -12.55
C TYR A 273 14.12 -8.17 -12.47
N ILE A 274 14.19 -6.95 -11.93
CA ILE A 274 15.43 -6.16 -11.84
C ILE A 274 16.44 -6.86 -10.94
N GLY A 275 16.01 -7.30 -9.75
CA GLY A 275 16.88 -7.99 -8.79
C GLY A 275 17.41 -9.33 -9.29
N SER A 276 16.62 -10.07 -10.08
CA SER A 276 17.05 -11.33 -10.70
C SER A 276 17.91 -11.10 -11.93
N ASN A 277 17.72 -9.99 -12.66
CA ASN A 277 18.53 -9.64 -13.83
C ASN A 277 19.93 -9.14 -13.44
N HIS A 278 20.06 -8.50 -12.26
CA HIS A 278 21.28 -7.91 -11.72
C HIS A 278 21.54 -8.35 -10.27
N PRO A 279 21.64 -9.67 -9.98
CA PRO A 279 21.77 -10.17 -8.61
C PRO A 279 23.03 -9.67 -7.89
N GLU A 280 24.06 -9.29 -8.63
CA GLU A 280 25.31 -8.73 -8.10
C GLU A 280 25.17 -7.32 -7.53
N LEU A 281 24.10 -6.59 -7.89
CA LEU A 281 23.88 -5.21 -7.44
C LEU A 281 23.12 -5.13 -6.11
N PHE A 282 22.40 -6.19 -5.75
CA PHE A 282 21.47 -6.15 -4.61
C PHE A 282 21.82 -7.17 -3.52
N SER A 283 21.66 -6.76 -2.27
CA SER A 283 21.79 -7.67 -1.11
C SER A 283 20.46 -8.38 -0.79
N ALA A 284 19.34 -7.81 -1.21
CA ALA A 284 18.01 -8.38 -0.96
C ALA A 284 16.98 -7.99 -2.04
N ILE A 285 16.01 -8.86 -2.27
CA ILE A 285 14.84 -8.67 -3.13
C ILE A 285 13.58 -8.90 -2.27
N GLY A 286 12.73 -7.88 -2.13
CA GLY A 286 11.44 -7.95 -1.44
C GLY A 286 10.28 -7.98 -2.41
N SER A 287 9.42 -8.99 -2.31
CA SER A 287 8.22 -9.16 -3.12
C SER A 287 7.00 -9.20 -2.20
N PHE A 288 6.18 -8.15 -2.22
CA PHE A 288 4.98 -8.03 -1.41
C PHE A 288 3.76 -8.26 -2.30
N SER A 289 2.95 -9.27 -1.98
CA SER A 289 1.86 -9.75 -2.82
C SER A 289 2.35 -10.07 -4.25
N PRO A 290 3.13 -11.15 -4.42
CA PRO A 290 3.80 -11.49 -5.68
C PRO A 290 2.85 -11.52 -6.87
N VAL A 291 3.32 -11.02 -8.02
CA VAL A 291 2.65 -11.14 -9.31
C VAL A 291 3.65 -11.67 -10.33
N ILE A 292 3.18 -12.55 -11.21
CA ILE A 292 3.94 -13.09 -12.34
C ILE A 292 3.17 -12.79 -13.62
N TYR A 293 3.82 -12.14 -14.58
CA TYR A 293 3.24 -11.81 -15.88
C TYR A 293 3.76 -12.74 -16.96
N GLU A 294 2.89 -13.05 -17.93
CA GLU A 294 3.21 -13.83 -19.14
C GLU A 294 3.87 -15.21 -18.87
N GLY A 295 3.63 -15.78 -17.68
CA GLY A 295 3.96 -17.15 -17.38
C GLY A 295 2.93 -18.13 -17.97
N THR A 296 3.39 -19.33 -18.30
CA THR A 296 2.52 -20.48 -18.62
C THR A 296 2.67 -21.54 -17.53
N GLU A 297 1.79 -22.54 -17.47
CA GLU A 297 1.95 -23.68 -16.55
C GLU A 297 3.30 -24.40 -16.74
N LEU A 298 3.79 -24.49 -17.96
CA LEU A 298 5.06 -25.12 -18.29
C LEU A 298 6.27 -24.19 -18.08
N GLN A 299 6.08 -22.88 -18.17
CA GLN A 299 7.11 -21.87 -18.04
C GLN A 299 6.61 -20.69 -17.19
N PRO A 300 6.35 -20.90 -15.89
CA PRO A 300 5.73 -19.86 -15.06
C PRO A 300 6.60 -18.60 -14.91
N PHE A 301 7.90 -18.72 -15.10
CA PHE A 301 8.88 -17.61 -14.98
C PHE A 301 9.44 -17.15 -16.33
N LYS A 302 8.75 -17.40 -17.46
CA LYS A 302 9.22 -17.11 -18.81
C LYS A 302 9.86 -15.71 -18.95
N GLU A 303 9.20 -14.70 -18.39
CA GLU A 303 9.66 -13.30 -18.47
C GLU A 303 10.50 -12.84 -17.27
N LEU A 304 10.70 -13.69 -16.25
CA LEU A 304 11.57 -13.39 -15.11
C LEU A 304 12.96 -14.00 -15.36
N PRO A 305 14.06 -13.25 -15.26
CA PRO A 305 15.43 -13.74 -15.47
C PRO A 305 15.95 -14.56 -14.28
N ILE A 306 15.12 -15.45 -13.75
CA ILE A 306 15.36 -16.19 -12.50
C ILE A 306 16.56 -17.14 -12.60
N ASP A 307 16.88 -17.60 -13.81
CA ASP A 307 18.09 -18.40 -14.07
C ASP A 307 19.39 -17.63 -13.80
N LYS A 308 19.40 -16.31 -14.03
CA LYS A 308 20.55 -15.46 -13.69
C LYS A 308 20.73 -15.40 -12.17
N LEU A 309 19.62 -15.28 -11.45
CA LEU A 309 19.59 -15.29 -9.99
C LEU A 309 20.23 -16.59 -9.44
N LEU A 310 19.82 -17.75 -9.97
CA LEU A 310 20.33 -19.05 -9.53
C LEU A 310 21.83 -19.24 -9.83
N LYS A 311 22.30 -18.73 -10.99
CA LYS A 311 23.69 -18.86 -11.44
C LYS A 311 24.63 -17.85 -10.79
N SER A 312 24.10 -16.80 -10.16
CA SER A 312 24.92 -15.77 -9.52
C SER A 312 25.71 -16.32 -8.35
N LYS A 313 26.94 -15.84 -8.20
CA LYS A 313 27.77 -16.09 -7.00
C LYS A 313 27.22 -15.35 -5.79
N GLN A 314 26.78 -14.11 -5.99
CA GLN A 314 26.07 -13.32 -4.99
C GLN A 314 24.58 -13.67 -5.05
N LYS A 315 24.03 -14.14 -3.94
CA LYS A 315 22.63 -14.50 -3.84
C LYS A 315 21.89 -13.49 -2.95
N PRO A 316 21.20 -12.51 -3.54
CA PRO A 316 20.34 -11.63 -2.77
C PRO A 316 19.38 -12.42 -1.89
N PHE A 317 19.22 -12.02 -0.64
CA PHE A 317 18.19 -12.59 0.23
C PHE A 317 16.79 -12.31 -0.34
N PHE A 318 15.94 -13.33 -0.44
CA PHE A 318 14.59 -13.17 -0.99
C PHE A 318 13.56 -13.11 0.13
N PHE A 319 12.68 -12.10 0.09
CA PHE A 319 11.57 -11.97 1.02
C PHE A 319 10.25 -12.00 0.24
N LEU A 320 9.34 -12.86 0.69
CA LEU A 320 7.99 -13.00 0.14
C LEU A 320 6.98 -12.64 1.21
N GLY A 321 6.13 -11.66 0.95
CA GLY A 321 5.04 -11.24 1.83
C GLY A 321 3.70 -11.32 1.12
N ILE A 322 2.64 -11.75 1.83
CA ILE A 322 1.29 -11.87 1.27
C ILE A 322 0.24 -11.67 2.37
N GLY A 323 -0.91 -11.12 2.03
CA GLY A 323 -2.08 -11.07 2.91
C GLY A 323 -2.77 -12.43 3.03
N GLU A 324 -3.23 -12.77 4.22
CA GLU A 324 -3.89 -14.07 4.48
C GLU A 324 -5.20 -14.26 3.72
N LYS A 325 -5.88 -13.15 3.39
CA LYS A 325 -7.18 -13.13 2.69
C LYS A 325 -7.07 -12.69 1.23
N GLU A 326 -5.88 -12.68 0.64
CA GLU A 326 -5.72 -12.35 -0.77
C GLU A 326 -6.38 -13.40 -1.68
N ASP A 327 -6.64 -13.04 -2.95
CA ASP A 327 -7.23 -13.95 -3.93
C ASP A 327 -6.33 -15.15 -4.21
N LYS A 328 -6.94 -16.28 -4.58
CA LYS A 328 -6.25 -17.54 -4.95
C LYS A 328 -5.14 -17.33 -5.97
N ARG A 329 -5.29 -16.36 -6.87
CA ARG A 329 -4.27 -16.01 -7.87
C ARG A 329 -2.96 -15.58 -7.22
N PHE A 330 -3.01 -14.69 -6.23
CA PHE A 330 -1.81 -14.23 -5.54
C PHE A 330 -1.17 -15.33 -4.70
N PHE A 331 -1.99 -16.18 -4.06
CA PHE A 331 -1.48 -17.39 -3.40
C PHE A 331 -0.79 -18.32 -4.39
N GLY A 332 -1.35 -18.54 -5.58
CA GLY A 332 -0.72 -19.35 -6.62
C GLY A 332 0.66 -18.82 -7.03
N TYR A 333 0.82 -17.53 -7.21
CA TYR A 333 2.13 -16.93 -7.50
C TYR A 333 3.11 -17.07 -6.33
N ASN A 334 2.64 -16.85 -5.11
CA ASN A 334 3.45 -17.02 -3.92
C ASN A 334 3.94 -18.47 -3.75
N ASP A 335 3.06 -19.44 -3.94
CA ASP A 335 3.36 -20.87 -3.83
C ASP A 335 4.33 -21.34 -4.93
N LEU A 336 4.18 -20.84 -6.16
CA LEU A 336 5.13 -21.09 -7.25
C LEU A 336 6.53 -20.60 -6.89
N LEU A 337 6.65 -19.36 -6.39
CA LEU A 337 7.93 -18.78 -6.00
C LEU A 337 8.55 -19.51 -4.81
N THR A 338 7.78 -19.82 -3.77
CA THR A 338 8.30 -20.55 -2.61
C THR A 338 8.74 -21.96 -2.94
N THR A 339 7.97 -22.65 -3.78
CA THR A 339 8.34 -23.98 -4.28
C THR A 339 9.65 -23.91 -5.06
N PHE A 340 9.77 -22.96 -5.99
CA PHE A 340 10.96 -22.76 -6.79
C PHE A 340 12.19 -22.45 -5.93
N LEU A 341 12.09 -21.50 -5.01
CA LEU A 341 13.19 -21.11 -4.12
C LEU A 341 13.62 -22.28 -3.22
N SER A 342 12.66 -23.04 -2.66
CA SER A 342 12.92 -24.21 -1.82
C SER A 342 13.62 -25.32 -2.58
N GLN A 343 13.15 -25.68 -3.78
CA GLN A 343 13.74 -26.72 -4.63
C GLN A 343 15.19 -26.40 -5.02
N ASN A 344 15.49 -25.10 -5.21
CA ASN A 344 16.82 -24.63 -5.53
C ASN A 344 17.68 -24.29 -4.30
N LYS A 345 17.20 -24.58 -3.08
CA LYS A 345 17.88 -24.26 -1.81
C LYS A 345 18.31 -22.78 -1.74
N TYR A 346 17.48 -21.90 -2.30
CA TYR A 346 17.77 -20.47 -2.34
C TYR A 346 17.41 -19.80 -0.99
N PRO A 347 18.21 -18.84 -0.48
CA PRO A 347 17.93 -18.18 0.80
C PRO A 347 16.71 -17.25 0.70
N TYR A 348 15.64 -17.56 1.42
CA TYR A 348 14.43 -16.74 1.47
C TYR A 348 13.74 -16.80 2.83
N SER A 349 12.83 -15.86 3.06
CA SER A 349 11.83 -15.94 4.13
C SER A 349 10.46 -15.55 3.62
N GLN A 350 9.44 -16.04 4.32
CA GLN A 350 8.04 -15.71 4.06
C GLN A 350 7.43 -14.97 5.23
N TYR A 351 6.46 -14.12 4.90
CA TYR A 351 5.57 -13.47 5.86
C TYR A 351 4.14 -13.53 5.36
N LYS A 352 3.21 -13.90 6.23
CA LYS A 352 1.78 -13.88 5.96
C LYS A 352 1.12 -12.86 6.88
N SER A 353 0.57 -11.80 6.31
CA SER A 353 -0.14 -10.76 7.04
C SER A 353 -1.52 -11.24 7.45
N ALA A 354 -1.72 -11.49 8.74
CA ALA A 354 -2.94 -12.06 9.27
C ALA A 354 -4.16 -11.15 9.03
N GLY A 355 -5.24 -11.75 8.52
CA GLY A 355 -6.54 -11.11 8.36
C GLY A 355 -6.62 -10.02 7.29
N THR A 356 -5.61 -9.83 6.44
CA THR A 356 -5.57 -8.76 5.44
C THR A 356 -5.63 -9.28 4.01
N TYR A 357 -6.04 -8.40 3.11
CA TYR A 357 -6.23 -8.62 1.67
C TYR A 357 -5.05 -8.05 0.86
N HIS A 358 -5.26 -7.86 -0.45
CA HIS A 358 -4.36 -7.18 -1.37
C HIS A 358 -4.50 -5.65 -1.17
N GLU A 359 -3.95 -5.12 -0.08
CA GLU A 359 -4.17 -3.75 0.38
C GLU A 359 -3.00 -3.22 1.24
N TRP A 360 -3.05 -1.92 1.59
CA TRP A 360 -1.93 -1.21 2.19
C TRP A 360 -1.49 -1.72 3.57
N LEU A 361 -2.38 -2.24 4.43
CA LEU A 361 -1.94 -2.79 5.73
C LEU A 361 -1.09 -4.04 5.54
N THR A 362 -1.41 -4.89 4.53
CA THR A 362 -0.56 -6.01 4.12
C THR A 362 0.85 -5.52 3.79
N TRP A 363 0.97 -4.48 2.97
CA TRP A 363 2.26 -4.01 2.47
C TRP A 363 3.04 -3.22 3.51
N ARG A 364 2.39 -2.46 4.39
CA ARG A 364 2.99 -1.83 5.58
C ARG A 364 3.64 -2.89 6.48
N ARG A 365 2.92 -3.96 6.80
CA ARG A 365 3.43 -5.08 7.60
C ARG A 365 4.58 -5.81 6.88
N CYS A 366 4.48 -6.02 5.56
CA CYS A 366 5.57 -6.59 4.77
C CYS A 366 6.84 -5.73 4.85
N LEU A 367 6.72 -4.41 4.74
CA LEU A 367 7.85 -3.49 4.88
C LEU A 367 8.43 -3.53 6.30
N TYR A 368 7.57 -3.55 7.33
CA TYR A 368 7.97 -3.63 8.72
C TYR A 368 8.76 -4.91 9.04
N GLU A 369 8.37 -6.04 8.44
CA GLU A 369 9.06 -7.33 8.59
C GLU A 369 10.32 -7.45 7.71
N PHE A 370 10.36 -6.78 6.56
CA PHE A 370 11.47 -6.83 5.63
C PHE A 370 12.62 -5.90 6.03
N ALA A 371 12.34 -4.67 6.39
CA ALA A 371 13.37 -3.66 6.70
C ALA A 371 14.40 -4.11 7.76
N PRO A 372 14.02 -4.83 8.84
CA PRO A 372 14.96 -5.38 9.81
C PRO A 372 15.95 -6.41 9.27
N LYS A 373 15.69 -6.98 8.09
CA LYS A 373 16.54 -8.02 7.47
C LYS A 373 17.59 -7.42 6.53
N LEU A 374 17.48 -6.12 6.21
CA LEU A 374 18.33 -5.42 5.25
C LEU A 374 19.64 -4.96 5.88
N PHE A 375 20.72 -5.01 5.11
CA PHE A 375 22.02 -4.35 5.36
C PHE A 375 22.66 -4.70 6.73
N LYS A 376 22.51 -5.95 7.15
CA LYS A 376 23.13 -6.48 8.37
C LYS A 376 24.59 -6.81 8.16
#